data_51e9115aa60c381d68c4b187b25451a9
#
_entry.id   51e9115aa60c381d68c4b187b25451a9
#
_cell.length_a   1.000
_cell.length_b   1.000
_cell.length_c   1.000
_cell.angle_alpha   90.00
_cell.angle_beta   90.00
_cell.angle_gamma   90.00
#
_symmetry.space_group_name_H-M   'P 1'
#
loop_
_entity.id
_entity.type
_entity.pdbx_description
1 polymer ?
#
loop_
_entity_poly.entity_id
_entity_poly.type
_entity_poly.pdbx_seq_one_letter_code
_entity_poly.pdbx_strand_id
1 'polypeptide(L)'
;MFRTHTNGELSLKNLNETVTLAGWVQTIRDKGFMIWVDLRDRYGITQLVFDEERTSKDLLEKAKNLGREFVIQVQGKVIGRASKNPKIPTGEIEILVEKLTVLNESVLPPFTIEDETDGGEELRMKYRYLDIRRTPVKDKLIFRHKIAQKVRNYLSEQGFIEVETPVLIKSTPEGARDFVVPSRMNEGQFYALPQSPQTFKQLLMVGGMDKYFQIVKCFRDEDLRADRQPEFTQIDCEMAFVEQEDVMNVFEGLAKNLLEETTGKKFGQFPRMTFAEAMRKYGNDKPDIRFGMEFVELNELVKGKEFKIFDEAELVVGINVEGKADYTRKQIDELIDWVKRPQIGASGMVWVKFQEDGVLTSSVNKFYNEDDLKAIAEKFNAQKGDLMLIMSGDANKVRAQLSALRMELGNRLGLRKGDEFAPLWVVDFPLLEWDEESGRYHAMHHPFTSPKPEDIPLLETSPGEVRANAYDLVLTGNEIGGGSIRIYDKDLQSKMFALLGFSPEEAEAQFGFLMNAFRYGAPPHGGLAFGFDRLVAILDGNEVIRDYIAFPKNNSGRDVMIDAPSPISQEQLDELYLKVNL
;
A
#
# COMPACT_ATOMS: atom_id res chain seq x y z
N MET A 1 15.45 17.18 34.22
CA MET A 1 15.01 16.12 33.26
C MET A 1 14.16 15.12 34.07
N PHE A 2 13.03 14.63 33.53
CA PHE A 2 12.12 13.74 34.27
C PHE A 2 12.63 12.30 34.40
N ARG A 3 13.64 11.91 33.66
CA ARG A 3 14.24 10.57 33.70
C ARG A 3 15.72 10.61 33.34
N THR A 4 16.49 9.71 33.93
CA THR A 4 17.92 9.48 33.62
C THR A 4 18.08 8.41 32.55
N HIS A 5 17.17 7.41 32.52
CA HIS A 5 17.17 6.27 31.63
C HIS A 5 15.77 6.01 31.07
N THR A 6 15.69 5.30 29.95
CA THR A 6 14.44 4.77 29.40
C THR A 6 14.10 3.41 30.01
N ASN A 7 12.84 2.97 29.84
CA ASN A 7 12.38 1.68 30.38
C ASN A 7 12.82 0.46 29.56
N GLY A 8 13.71 0.64 28.57
CA GLY A 8 14.22 -0.43 27.71
C GLY A 8 15.74 -0.62 27.74
N GLU A 9 16.51 0.26 28.41
CA GLU A 9 17.98 0.27 28.27
C GLU A 9 18.74 -0.27 29.48
N LEU A 10 18.07 -0.40 30.64
CA LEU A 10 18.73 -0.89 31.85
C LEU A 10 19.02 -2.39 31.80
N SER A 11 20.16 -2.78 32.33
CA SER A 11 20.64 -4.16 32.38
C SER A 11 21.41 -4.46 33.66
N LEU A 12 21.96 -5.67 33.82
CA LEU A 12 22.83 -6.03 34.93
C LEU A 12 24.10 -5.15 35.08
N LYS A 13 24.46 -4.41 34.01
CA LYS A 13 25.59 -3.45 34.08
C LYS A 13 25.30 -2.26 34.99
N ASN A 14 24.02 -1.96 35.18
CA ASN A 14 23.55 -0.83 35.98
C ASN A 14 23.25 -1.21 37.43
N LEU A 15 23.61 -2.43 37.89
CA LEU A 15 23.36 -2.86 39.26
C LEU A 15 23.92 -1.88 40.29
N ASN A 16 23.11 -1.59 41.30
CA ASN A 16 23.39 -0.65 42.40
C ASN A 16 23.40 0.83 42.01
N GLU A 17 23.16 1.19 40.72
CA GLU A 17 22.96 2.57 40.33
C GLU A 17 21.59 3.09 40.83
N THR A 18 21.55 4.37 41.23
CA THR A 18 20.28 5.05 41.50
C THR A 18 19.82 5.73 40.21
N VAL A 19 18.65 5.35 39.70
CA VAL A 19 18.10 5.83 38.46
C VAL A 19 16.75 6.52 38.67
N THR A 20 16.41 7.40 37.76
CA THR A 20 15.06 8.01 37.67
C THR A 20 14.41 7.55 36.37
N LEU A 21 13.24 6.93 36.48
CA LEU A 21 12.42 6.49 35.37
C LEU A 21 11.09 7.25 35.35
N ALA A 22 10.51 7.39 34.17
CA ALA A 22 9.16 7.90 34.00
C ALA A 22 8.44 7.15 32.88
N GLY A 23 7.14 6.99 32.99
CA GLY A 23 6.33 6.25 32.03
C GLY A 23 4.91 6.04 32.51
N TRP A 24 4.22 5.14 31.82
CA TRP A 24 2.86 4.73 32.10
C TRP A 24 2.86 3.41 32.89
N VAL A 25 2.01 3.34 33.93
CA VAL A 25 1.75 2.11 34.68
C VAL A 25 0.97 1.13 33.81
N GLN A 26 1.59 0.04 33.38
CA GLN A 26 0.91 -0.97 32.56
C GLN A 26 0.19 -2.01 33.42
N THR A 27 0.88 -2.62 34.37
CA THR A 27 0.34 -3.68 35.22
C THR A 27 0.75 -3.46 36.66
N ILE A 28 -0.15 -3.77 37.60
CA ILE A 28 0.09 -3.71 39.03
C ILE A 28 -0.22 -5.09 39.59
N ARG A 29 0.70 -5.66 40.36
CA ARG A 29 0.56 -6.93 41.07
C ARG A 29 0.82 -6.71 42.55
N ASP A 30 -0.25 -6.67 43.37
CA ASP A 30 -0.20 -6.51 44.81
C ASP A 30 -0.35 -7.90 45.48
N LYS A 31 0.60 -8.28 46.32
CA LYS A 31 0.58 -9.49 47.15
C LYS A 31 0.58 -9.17 48.66
N GLY A 32 0.26 -7.94 49.04
CA GLY A 32 0.23 -7.44 50.39
C GLY A 32 1.61 -7.00 50.88
N PHE A 33 2.56 -7.91 50.99
CA PHE A 33 3.94 -7.64 51.44
C PHE A 33 4.86 -7.14 50.31
N MET A 34 4.45 -7.29 49.06
CA MET A 34 5.15 -6.83 47.86
C MET A 34 4.22 -6.33 46.81
N ILE A 35 4.58 -5.20 46.19
CA ILE A 35 3.87 -4.64 45.03
C ILE A 35 4.88 -4.56 43.88
N TRP A 36 4.51 -5.13 42.73
CA TRP A 36 5.23 -4.96 41.47
C TRP A 36 4.42 -4.13 40.53
N VAL A 37 5.11 -3.19 39.87
CA VAL A 37 4.52 -2.33 38.86
C VAL A 37 5.35 -2.43 37.58
N ASP A 38 4.74 -2.75 36.48
CA ASP A 38 5.40 -2.69 35.18
C ASP A 38 5.23 -1.26 34.63
N LEU A 39 6.34 -0.54 34.56
CA LEU A 39 6.42 0.82 34.02
C LEU A 39 6.84 0.77 32.56
N ARG A 40 6.01 1.33 31.67
CA ARG A 40 6.19 1.29 30.23
C ARG A 40 6.48 2.68 29.66
N ASP A 41 7.39 2.73 28.68
CA ASP A 41 7.52 3.85 27.75
C ASP A 41 7.65 3.35 26.30
N ARG A 42 8.07 4.22 25.38
CA ARG A 42 8.27 3.82 23.98
C ARG A 42 9.35 2.73 23.81
N TYR A 43 10.33 2.69 24.68
CA TYR A 43 11.54 1.86 24.57
C TYR A 43 11.39 0.49 25.19
N GLY A 44 10.47 0.33 26.15
CA GLY A 44 10.24 -0.95 26.78
C GLY A 44 9.47 -0.87 28.09
N ILE A 45 9.64 -1.91 28.89
CA ILE A 45 9.00 -2.08 30.19
C ILE A 45 10.08 -2.38 31.21
N THR A 46 10.06 -1.68 32.35
CA THR A 46 10.91 -1.98 33.52
C THR A 46 10.02 -2.29 34.73
N GLN A 47 10.30 -3.39 35.42
CA GLN A 47 9.61 -3.74 36.66
C GLN A 47 10.09 -2.87 37.80
N LEU A 48 9.15 -2.28 38.51
CA LEU A 48 9.35 -1.60 39.77
C LEU A 48 8.96 -2.56 40.91
N VAL A 49 9.65 -2.50 42.05
CA VAL A 49 9.31 -3.27 43.24
C VAL A 49 9.23 -2.35 44.45
N PHE A 50 8.17 -2.56 45.22
CA PHE A 50 7.94 -1.97 46.53
C PHE A 50 7.85 -3.12 47.53
N ASP A 51 8.78 -3.16 48.46
CA ASP A 51 8.97 -4.23 49.41
C ASP A 51 8.70 -3.71 50.82
N GLU A 52 7.78 -4.33 51.57
CA GLU A 52 7.35 -3.87 52.89
C GLU A 52 8.52 -3.71 53.88
N GLU A 53 9.55 -4.53 53.74
CA GLU A 53 10.72 -4.46 54.61
C GLU A 53 11.66 -3.30 54.29
N ARG A 54 11.70 -2.88 53.01
CA ARG A 54 12.66 -1.90 52.48
C ARG A 54 12.04 -0.58 52.03
N THR A 55 10.72 -0.52 51.94
CA THR A 55 9.98 0.65 51.45
C THR A 55 9.19 1.28 52.59
N SER A 56 9.18 2.62 52.69
CA SER A 56 8.40 3.31 53.70
C SER A 56 6.89 3.06 53.55
N LYS A 57 6.14 3.10 54.67
CA LYS A 57 4.68 2.89 54.67
C LYS A 57 3.96 3.87 53.77
N ASP A 58 4.35 5.15 53.77
CA ASP A 58 3.82 6.20 52.92
C ASP A 58 3.98 5.88 51.43
N LEU A 59 5.13 5.33 51.04
CA LEU A 59 5.44 4.97 49.68
C LEU A 59 4.67 3.74 49.22
N LEU A 60 4.48 2.76 50.12
CA LEU A 60 3.63 1.59 49.88
C LEU A 60 2.17 1.98 49.68
N GLU A 61 1.64 2.87 50.53
CA GLU A 61 0.27 3.37 50.36
C GLU A 61 0.08 4.13 49.03
N LYS A 62 1.07 4.93 48.61
CA LYS A 62 1.04 5.56 47.29
C LYS A 62 1.06 4.52 46.17
N ALA A 63 1.86 3.46 46.30
CA ALA A 63 1.94 2.39 45.28
C ALA A 63 0.62 1.60 45.17
N LYS A 64 -0.11 1.36 46.28
CA LYS A 64 -1.41 0.70 46.30
C LYS A 64 -2.51 1.51 45.57
N ASN A 65 -2.36 2.82 45.58
CA ASN A 65 -3.34 3.73 44.94
C ASN A 65 -3.03 4.01 43.48
N LEU A 66 -1.99 3.38 42.89
CA LEU A 66 -1.71 3.52 41.45
C LEU A 66 -2.80 2.83 40.63
N GLY A 67 -3.16 3.47 39.51
CA GLY A 67 -4.05 2.92 38.49
C GLY A 67 -3.32 2.60 37.19
N ARG A 68 -3.90 1.73 36.37
CA ARG A 68 -3.42 1.50 35.00
C ARG A 68 -3.37 2.81 34.22
N GLU A 69 -2.33 2.96 33.40
CA GLU A 69 -2.06 4.13 32.56
C GLU A 69 -1.80 5.44 33.31
N PHE A 70 -1.68 5.40 34.65
CA PHE A 70 -1.13 6.55 35.39
C PHE A 70 0.26 6.88 34.87
N VAL A 71 0.54 8.16 34.72
CA VAL A 71 1.90 8.64 34.40
C VAL A 71 2.64 8.89 35.69
N ILE A 72 3.73 8.15 35.91
CA ILE A 72 4.51 8.26 37.13
C ILE A 72 5.98 8.52 36.85
N GLN A 73 6.64 9.11 37.83
CA GLN A 73 8.08 9.20 37.94
C GLN A 73 8.52 8.46 39.17
N VAL A 74 9.55 7.63 39.04
CA VAL A 74 10.16 6.90 40.19
C VAL A 74 11.65 7.15 40.22
N GLN A 75 12.20 7.24 41.45
CA GLN A 75 13.63 7.16 41.70
C GLN A 75 13.88 5.93 42.55
N GLY A 76 14.91 5.15 42.21
CA GLY A 76 15.21 3.95 42.96
C GLY A 76 16.49 3.28 42.49
N LYS A 77 16.86 2.24 43.21
CA LYS A 77 18.08 1.49 43.00
C LYS A 77 17.84 0.32 42.05
N VAL A 78 18.71 0.14 41.07
CA VAL A 78 18.70 -1.02 40.18
C VAL A 78 19.16 -2.25 40.95
N ILE A 79 18.32 -3.27 41.05
CA ILE A 79 18.63 -4.56 41.69
C ILE A 79 18.40 -5.72 40.73
N GLY A 80 19.05 -6.84 40.98
CA GLY A 80 18.83 -8.08 40.22
C GLY A 80 17.47 -8.67 40.54
N ARG A 81 16.77 -9.09 39.51
CA ARG A 81 15.44 -9.70 39.59
C ARG A 81 15.55 -11.13 40.09
N ALA A 82 14.76 -11.50 41.10
CA ALA A 82 14.73 -12.86 41.63
C ALA A 82 14.22 -13.88 40.58
N SER A 83 13.19 -13.51 39.82
CA SER A 83 12.66 -14.29 38.70
C SER A 83 12.85 -13.54 37.39
N LYS A 84 13.82 -13.98 36.59
CA LYS A 84 14.15 -13.36 35.30
C LYS A 84 13.00 -13.51 34.29
N ASN A 85 12.77 -12.47 33.51
CA ASN A 85 11.80 -12.48 32.43
C ASN A 85 12.50 -12.28 31.06
N PRO A 86 12.72 -13.35 30.27
CA PRO A 86 13.42 -13.24 29.00
C PRO A 86 12.61 -12.54 27.89
N LYS A 87 11.32 -12.22 28.13
CA LYS A 87 10.44 -11.59 27.16
C LYS A 87 10.64 -10.07 27.03
N ILE A 88 11.34 -9.45 27.98
CA ILE A 88 11.59 -8.01 27.96
C ILE A 88 13.09 -7.72 28.11
N PRO A 89 13.63 -6.68 27.47
CA PRO A 89 15.07 -6.36 27.52
C PRO A 89 15.60 -6.14 28.92
N THR A 90 14.81 -5.54 29.81
CA THR A 90 15.17 -5.26 31.23
C THR A 90 14.83 -6.40 32.18
N GLY A 91 14.49 -7.58 31.67
CA GLY A 91 13.93 -8.68 32.46
C GLY A 91 14.88 -9.35 33.47
N GLU A 92 16.15 -8.96 33.51
CA GLU A 92 17.11 -9.43 34.52
C GLU A 92 17.21 -8.50 35.72
N ILE A 93 16.67 -7.29 35.64
CA ILE A 93 16.71 -6.26 36.68
C ILE A 93 15.31 -5.79 37.05
N GLU A 94 15.22 -5.18 38.22
CA GLU A 94 14.06 -4.40 38.67
C GLU A 94 14.53 -3.19 39.48
N ILE A 95 13.65 -2.24 39.70
CA ILE A 95 13.96 -1.02 40.45
C ILE A 95 13.33 -1.11 41.84
N LEU A 96 14.16 -1.15 42.87
CA LEU A 96 13.70 -0.96 44.26
C LEU A 96 13.40 0.54 44.44
N VAL A 97 12.10 0.88 44.50
CA VAL A 97 11.66 2.28 44.48
C VAL A 97 11.91 2.96 45.83
N GLU A 98 12.55 4.12 45.80
CA GLU A 98 12.83 4.98 46.93
C GLU A 98 11.94 6.24 46.95
N LYS A 99 11.53 6.73 45.75
CA LYS A 99 10.62 7.88 45.57
C LYS A 99 9.63 7.59 44.46
N LEU A 100 8.38 8.00 44.66
CA LEU A 100 7.30 7.91 43.69
C LEU A 100 6.54 9.24 43.62
N THR A 101 6.37 9.76 42.40
CA THR A 101 5.56 10.92 42.10
C THR A 101 4.55 10.53 41.03
N VAL A 102 3.27 10.70 41.28
CA VAL A 102 2.23 10.65 40.26
C VAL A 102 2.25 11.98 39.51
N LEU A 103 2.60 11.92 38.23
CA LEU A 103 2.64 13.10 37.37
C LEU A 103 1.28 13.42 36.80
N ASN A 104 0.50 12.36 36.47
CA ASN A 104 -0.88 12.50 36.02
C ASN A 104 -1.64 11.20 36.26
N GLU A 105 -2.88 11.29 36.65
CA GLU A 105 -3.78 10.16 36.80
C GLU A 105 -4.45 9.81 35.48
N SER A 106 -5.01 8.61 35.38
CA SER A 106 -5.77 8.15 34.22
C SER A 106 -7.09 7.56 34.65
N VAL A 107 -8.13 7.82 33.87
CA VAL A 107 -9.36 7.02 33.96
C VAL A 107 -9.11 5.63 33.35
N LEU A 108 -10.03 4.69 33.61
CA LEU A 108 -9.93 3.36 33.01
C LEU A 108 -9.97 3.47 31.48
N PRO A 109 -8.94 2.94 30.76
CA PRO A 109 -8.96 2.97 29.31
C PRO A 109 -10.14 2.21 28.70
N PRO A 110 -10.66 2.64 27.55
CA PRO A 110 -11.81 2.01 26.89
C PRO A 110 -11.50 0.59 26.33
N PHE A 111 -10.25 0.22 26.25
CA PHE A 111 -9.77 -1.11 25.85
C PHE A 111 -8.41 -1.39 26.50
N THR A 112 -8.01 -2.66 26.50
CA THR A 112 -6.72 -3.10 27.05
C THR A 112 -5.55 -2.63 26.19
N ILE A 113 -4.61 -1.87 26.76
CA ILE A 113 -3.42 -1.35 26.08
C ILE A 113 -2.28 -2.38 26.24
N GLU A 114 -2.42 -3.50 25.56
CA GLU A 114 -1.47 -4.61 25.49
C GLU A 114 -1.36 -5.10 24.03
N ASP A 115 -0.40 -5.96 23.73
CA ASP A 115 -0.17 -6.43 22.36
C ASP A 115 -1.42 -7.11 21.78
N GLU A 116 -2.08 -7.95 22.57
CA GLU A 116 -3.44 -8.42 22.31
C GLU A 116 -4.44 -7.52 23.04
N THR A 117 -5.47 -7.07 22.33
CA THR A 117 -6.46 -6.14 22.87
C THR A 117 -7.88 -6.63 22.60
N ASP A 118 -8.79 -6.28 23.50
CA ASP A 118 -10.24 -6.46 23.37
C ASP A 118 -10.92 -5.33 22.58
N GLY A 119 -10.17 -4.28 22.18
CA GLY A 119 -10.67 -3.16 21.40
C GLY A 119 -10.91 -3.48 19.92
N GLY A 120 -12.15 -3.34 19.46
CA GLY A 120 -12.47 -3.39 18.02
C GLY A 120 -11.82 -2.23 17.25
N GLU A 121 -11.72 -2.36 15.91
CA GLU A 121 -11.01 -1.39 15.06
C GLU A 121 -11.56 0.03 15.22
N GLU A 122 -12.87 0.23 15.20
CA GLU A 122 -13.50 1.54 15.32
C GLU A 122 -13.17 2.21 16.66
N LEU A 123 -13.24 1.46 17.77
CA LEU A 123 -12.90 1.97 19.09
C LEU A 123 -11.41 2.36 19.18
N ARG A 124 -10.53 1.55 18.60
CA ARG A 124 -9.09 1.85 18.53
C ARG A 124 -8.78 3.06 17.66
N MET A 125 -9.54 3.28 16.59
CA MET A 125 -9.42 4.49 15.77
C MET A 125 -9.89 5.73 16.53
N LYS A 126 -10.98 5.65 17.28
CA LYS A 126 -11.49 6.75 18.12
C LYS A 126 -10.50 7.15 19.22
N TYR A 127 -9.82 6.18 19.80
CA TYR A 127 -8.81 6.40 20.84
C TYR A 127 -7.40 6.08 20.32
N ARG A 128 -7.11 6.49 19.10
CA ARG A 128 -5.87 6.11 18.38
C ARG A 128 -4.60 6.46 19.16
N TYR A 129 -4.58 7.53 19.92
CA TYR A 129 -3.47 7.88 20.82
C TYR A 129 -3.22 6.85 21.93
N LEU A 130 -4.21 6.06 22.33
CA LEU A 130 -4.02 4.91 23.23
C LEU A 130 -3.54 3.67 22.46
N ASP A 131 -4.10 3.44 21.26
CA ASP A 131 -3.71 2.31 20.42
C ASP A 131 -2.24 2.39 19.99
N ILE A 132 -1.72 3.60 19.74
CA ILE A 132 -0.30 3.85 19.44
C ILE A 132 0.64 3.44 20.60
N ARG A 133 0.16 3.37 21.84
CA ARG A 133 0.96 2.87 22.97
C ARG A 133 1.23 1.37 22.90
N ARG A 134 0.44 0.61 22.14
CA ARG A 134 0.60 -0.83 21.94
C ARG A 134 1.78 -1.12 21.02
N THR A 135 2.55 -2.14 21.34
CA THR A 135 3.74 -2.54 20.57
C THR A 135 3.44 -2.77 19.08
N PRO A 136 2.37 -3.50 18.70
CA PRO A 136 2.11 -3.78 17.29
C PRO A 136 1.89 -2.53 16.42
N VAL A 137 1.30 -1.46 16.98
CA VAL A 137 1.07 -0.20 16.25
C VAL A 137 2.30 0.70 16.31
N LYS A 138 2.87 0.85 17.50
CA LYS A 138 4.07 1.66 17.74
C LYS A 138 5.23 1.23 16.84
N ASP A 139 5.48 -0.08 16.76
CA ASP A 139 6.61 -0.61 16.01
C ASP A 139 6.45 -0.42 14.51
N LYS A 140 5.23 -0.49 13.98
CA LYS A 140 4.93 -0.14 12.58
C LYS A 140 5.23 1.33 12.26
N LEU A 141 4.92 2.26 13.17
CA LEU A 141 5.27 3.68 12.99
C LEU A 141 6.80 3.90 13.06
N ILE A 142 7.49 3.18 13.94
CA ILE A 142 8.96 3.20 14.02
C ILE A 142 9.56 2.60 12.74
N PHE A 143 9.02 1.50 12.25
CA PHE A 143 9.44 0.87 10.99
C PHE A 143 9.28 1.84 9.82
N ARG A 144 8.12 2.48 9.69
CA ARG A 144 7.87 3.55 8.69
C ARG A 144 8.94 4.66 8.74
N HIS A 145 9.27 5.13 9.94
CA HIS A 145 10.31 6.14 10.12
C HIS A 145 11.67 5.65 9.60
N LYS A 146 12.06 4.42 9.93
CA LYS A 146 13.33 3.84 9.48
C LYS A 146 13.39 3.73 7.95
N ILE A 147 12.32 3.26 7.32
CA ILE A 147 12.24 3.18 5.85
C ILE A 147 12.34 4.57 5.22
N ALA A 148 11.65 5.59 5.77
CA ALA A 148 11.76 6.97 5.28
C ALA A 148 13.19 7.51 5.33
N GLN A 149 13.93 7.26 6.42
CA GLN A 149 15.33 7.66 6.54
C GLN A 149 16.22 6.96 5.51
N LYS A 150 16.01 5.66 5.28
CA LYS A 150 16.77 4.92 4.27
C LYS A 150 16.52 5.42 2.85
N VAL A 151 15.27 5.74 2.52
CA VAL A 151 14.92 6.36 1.24
C VAL A 151 15.67 7.69 1.04
N ARG A 152 15.65 8.57 2.06
CA ARG A 152 16.37 9.85 2.01
C ARG A 152 17.86 9.67 1.82
N ASN A 153 18.46 8.75 2.57
CA ASN A 153 19.90 8.48 2.47
C ASN A 153 20.26 7.98 1.06
N TYR A 154 19.56 6.95 0.56
CA TYR A 154 19.81 6.41 -0.76
C TYR A 154 19.66 7.47 -1.86
N LEU A 155 18.57 8.20 -1.89
CA LEU A 155 18.31 9.21 -2.93
C LEU A 155 19.34 10.35 -2.86
N SER A 156 19.70 10.80 -1.66
CA SER A 156 20.74 11.83 -1.48
C SER A 156 22.10 11.35 -1.97
N GLU A 157 22.48 10.09 -1.70
CA GLU A 157 23.71 9.48 -2.22
C GLU A 157 23.71 9.35 -3.74
N GLN A 158 22.53 9.21 -4.37
CA GLN A 158 22.36 9.25 -5.83
C GLN A 158 22.32 10.67 -6.41
N GLY A 159 22.50 11.71 -5.59
CA GLY A 159 22.53 13.11 -5.98
C GLY A 159 21.17 13.78 -6.13
N PHE A 160 20.10 13.18 -5.59
CA PHE A 160 18.79 13.82 -5.53
C PHE A 160 18.73 14.89 -4.43
N ILE A 161 17.97 15.95 -4.68
CA ILE A 161 17.70 17.02 -3.75
C ILE A 161 16.24 16.93 -3.31
N GLU A 162 16.00 16.94 -1.99
CA GLU A 162 14.64 17.00 -1.44
C GLU A 162 14.13 18.45 -1.52
N VAL A 163 13.07 18.67 -2.30
CA VAL A 163 12.47 20.00 -2.52
C VAL A 163 10.99 19.94 -2.24
N GLU A 164 10.51 20.81 -1.33
CA GLU A 164 9.07 20.94 -1.05
C GLU A 164 8.35 21.72 -2.16
N THR A 165 7.18 21.22 -2.53
CA THR A 165 6.29 21.87 -3.49
C THR A 165 5.02 22.39 -2.80
N PRO A 166 4.29 23.36 -3.39
CA PRO A 166 3.08 23.91 -2.77
C PRO A 166 1.99 22.84 -2.55
N VAL A 167 1.25 22.98 -1.45
CA VAL A 167 0.04 22.19 -1.15
C VAL A 167 -1.22 22.91 -1.61
N LEU A 168 -1.25 24.26 -1.57
CA LEU A 168 -2.35 25.06 -2.11
C LEU A 168 -2.04 25.38 -3.57
N ILE A 169 -2.64 24.64 -4.49
CA ILE A 169 -2.38 24.72 -5.93
C ILE A 169 -3.66 25.03 -6.72
N LYS A 170 -3.52 25.20 -7.99
CA LYS A 170 -4.65 25.26 -8.94
C LYS A 170 -5.18 23.86 -9.18
N SER A 171 -6.49 23.68 -9.32
CA SER A 171 -7.09 22.43 -9.77
C SER A 171 -6.52 22.01 -11.12
N THR A 172 -5.92 20.83 -11.16
CA THR A 172 -5.35 20.19 -12.34
C THR A 172 -5.74 18.72 -12.29
N PRO A 173 -6.89 18.33 -12.88
CA PRO A 173 -7.39 16.98 -12.75
C PRO A 173 -6.40 15.96 -13.33
N GLU A 174 -6.02 14.96 -12.51
CA GLU A 174 -5.09 13.88 -12.84
C GLU A 174 -5.77 12.49 -12.76
N GLY A 175 -7.08 12.43 -12.98
CA GLY A 175 -7.87 11.20 -12.96
C GLY A 175 -8.80 11.05 -11.74
N ALA A 176 -8.43 11.56 -10.57
CA ALA A 176 -9.28 11.62 -9.38
C ALA A 176 -9.98 12.98 -9.25
N ARG A 177 -10.96 13.09 -8.34
CA ARG A 177 -11.51 14.39 -7.95
C ARG A 177 -10.57 15.08 -6.97
N ASP A 178 -10.51 16.42 -7.06
CA ASP A 178 -9.72 17.25 -6.18
C ASP A 178 -10.48 17.57 -4.88
N PHE A 179 -9.77 17.63 -3.77
CA PHE A 179 -10.22 18.38 -2.59
C PHE A 179 -9.98 19.86 -2.83
N VAL A 180 -10.99 20.68 -2.63
CA VAL A 180 -10.90 22.13 -2.86
C VAL A 180 -10.96 22.92 -1.56
N VAL A 181 -10.21 24.02 -1.50
CA VAL A 181 -10.11 24.92 -0.36
C VAL A 181 -10.49 26.32 -0.80
N PRO A 182 -11.54 26.93 -0.26
CA PRO A 182 -11.97 28.27 -0.66
C PRO A 182 -10.94 29.34 -0.22
N SER A 183 -10.78 30.37 -1.06
CA SER A 183 -9.90 31.50 -0.77
C SER A 183 -10.68 32.68 -0.18
N ARG A 184 -10.41 33.05 1.07
CA ARG A 184 -11.00 34.25 1.68
C ARG A 184 -10.55 35.56 1.00
N MET A 185 -9.31 35.58 0.49
CA MET A 185 -8.74 36.78 -0.15
C MET A 185 -9.19 37.00 -1.58
N ASN A 186 -9.73 35.96 -2.22
CA ASN A 186 -10.16 36.00 -3.62
C ASN A 186 -11.56 35.39 -3.71
N GLU A 187 -12.58 36.21 -3.70
CA GLU A 187 -13.98 35.80 -3.72
C GLU A 187 -14.29 34.84 -4.89
N GLY A 188 -14.97 33.75 -4.59
CA GLY A 188 -15.39 32.75 -5.59
C GLY A 188 -14.24 31.93 -6.19
N GLN A 189 -13.02 32.06 -5.67
CA GLN A 189 -11.87 31.28 -6.11
C GLN A 189 -11.45 30.24 -5.08
N PHE A 190 -10.90 29.12 -5.57
CA PHE A 190 -10.52 27.99 -4.76
C PHE A 190 -9.10 27.55 -5.08
N TYR A 191 -8.39 27.13 -4.05
CA TYR A 191 -7.24 26.25 -4.19
C TYR A 191 -7.71 24.81 -4.29
N ALA A 192 -6.88 23.95 -4.87
CA ALA A 192 -7.02 22.51 -4.78
C ALA A 192 -5.85 21.92 -3.98
N LEU A 193 -6.09 20.79 -3.32
CA LEU A 193 -5.01 19.99 -2.71
C LEU A 193 -4.42 19.06 -3.78
N PRO A 194 -3.08 18.91 -3.87
CA PRO A 194 -2.42 18.19 -4.96
C PRO A 194 -2.70 16.69 -4.92
N GLN A 195 -3.07 16.12 -6.06
CA GLN A 195 -3.14 14.67 -6.24
C GLN A 195 -1.75 14.05 -6.32
N SER A 196 -0.80 14.80 -6.85
CA SER A 196 0.64 14.57 -6.88
C SER A 196 1.36 15.89 -7.17
N PRO A 197 2.67 16.01 -6.94
CA PRO A 197 3.44 17.21 -7.34
C PRO A 197 3.86 17.20 -8.82
N GLN A 198 3.11 16.54 -9.71
CA GLN A 198 3.50 16.27 -11.09
C GLN A 198 3.93 17.51 -11.87
N THR A 199 3.14 18.57 -11.85
CA THR A 199 3.47 19.79 -12.61
C THR A 199 4.66 20.53 -12.03
N PHE A 200 4.79 20.55 -10.71
CA PHE A 200 5.90 21.24 -10.04
C PHE A 200 7.24 20.51 -10.21
N LYS A 201 7.26 19.18 -10.17
CA LYS A 201 8.51 18.45 -10.41
C LYS A 201 9.00 18.61 -11.84
N GLN A 202 8.10 18.69 -12.83
CA GLN A 202 8.48 19.02 -14.21
C GLN A 202 9.03 20.46 -14.32
N LEU A 203 8.45 21.43 -13.61
CA LEU A 203 8.99 22.78 -13.53
C LEU A 203 10.37 22.82 -12.86
N LEU A 204 10.64 21.96 -11.87
CA LEU A 204 11.98 21.84 -11.27
C LEU A 204 13.00 21.30 -12.27
N MET A 205 12.61 20.39 -13.18
CA MET A 205 13.50 19.96 -14.27
C MET A 205 13.81 21.09 -15.24
N VAL A 206 12.80 21.87 -15.64
CA VAL A 206 13.01 23.10 -16.43
C VAL A 206 13.90 24.10 -15.66
N GLY A 207 13.73 24.17 -14.35
CA GLY A 207 14.54 25.00 -13.44
C GLY A 207 15.98 24.51 -13.22
N GLY A 208 16.37 23.36 -13.80
CA GLY A 208 17.75 22.85 -13.74
C GLY A 208 18.11 22.11 -12.45
N MET A 209 17.13 21.56 -11.74
CA MET A 209 17.39 20.81 -10.50
C MET A 209 17.89 19.37 -10.74
N ASP A 210 17.93 18.91 -11.98
CA ASP A 210 18.42 17.60 -12.47
C ASP A 210 17.80 16.38 -11.79
N LYS A 211 17.87 16.27 -10.48
CA LYS A 211 17.34 15.14 -9.69
C LYS A 211 16.61 15.65 -8.46
N TYR A 212 15.33 15.47 -8.44
CA TYR A 212 14.42 15.89 -7.39
C TYR A 212 13.76 14.68 -6.71
N PHE A 213 13.55 14.77 -5.40
CA PHE A 213 12.60 13.93 -4.71
C PHE A 213 11.86 14.70 -3.60
N GLN A 214 10.74 14.12 -3.15
CA GLN A 214 10.00 14.61 -1.98
C GLN A 214 9.23 13.44 -1.35
N ILE A 215 9.24 13.33 -0.02
CA ILE A 215 8.28 12.49 0.70
C ILE A 215 7.08 13.37 1.03
N VAL A 216 6.03 13.27 0.23
CA VAL A 216 4.96 14.27 0.13
C VAL A 216 3.59 13.70 0.41
N LYS A 217 2.72 14.49 1.06
CA LYS A 217 1.29 14.20 1.16
C LYS A 217 0.59 14.50 -0.17
N CYS A 218 -0.20 13.53 -0.61
CA CYS A 218 -1.08 13.61 -1.76
C CYS A 218 -2.53 13.39 -1.34
N PHE A 219 -3.47 13.95 -2.10
CA PHE A 219 -4.88 14.00 -1.76
C PHE A 219 -5.72 13.57 -2.95
N ARG A 220 -6.62 12.58 -2.78
CA ARG A 220 -7.53 12.12 -3.82
C ARG A 220 -8.90 11.85 -3.22
N ASP A 221 -9.93 12.47 -3.79
CA ASP A 221 -11.32 12.21 -3.40
C ASP A 221 -11.88 11.07 -4.25
N GLU A 222 -11.55 9.86 -3.81
CA GLU A 222 -11.91 8.58 -4.44
C GLU A 222 -12.61 7.65 -3.45
N ASP A 223 -13.22 6.59 -3.97
CA ASP A 223 -13.77 5.52 -3.14
C ASP A 223 -12.68 4.83 -2.32
N LEU A 224 -12.93 4.72 -1.02
CA LEU A 224 -11.97 4.19 -0.07
C LEU A 224 -12.00 2.66 -0.04
N ARG A 225 -10.81 2.08 0.12
CA ARG A 225 -10.57 0.64 0.30
C ARG A 225 -9.57 0.41 1.43
N ALA A 226 -9.33 -0.85 1.79
CA ALA A 226 -8.37 -1.19 2.84
C ALA A 226 -6.93 -0.70 2.57
N ASP A 227 -6.58 -0.54 1.31
CA ASP A 227 -5.28 -0.09 0.80
C ASP A 227 -5.29 1.35 0.24
N ARG A 228 -6.38 2.12 0.47
CA ARG A 228 -6.53 3.51 0.01
C ARG A 228 -7.01 4.43 1.12
N GLN A 229 -6.42 5.62 1.15
CA GLN A 229 -6.78 6.72 2.04
C GLN A 229 -6.99 7.99 1.20
N PRO A 230 -7.87 8.92 1.60
CA PRO A 230 -8.11 10.17 0.86
C PRO A 230 -6.88 11.10 0.92
N GLU A 231 -6.06 10.94 1.93
CA GLU A 231 -4.73 11.52 2.06
C GLU A 231 -3.69 10.41 2.30
N PHE A 232 -2.66 10.38 1.49
CA PHE A 232 -1.63 9.36 1.53
C PHE A 232 -0.25 9.97 1.27
N THR A 233 0.80 9.19 1.43
CA THR A 233 2.17 9.68 1.25
C THR A 233 2.79 9.01 0.03
N GLN A 234 3.44 9.81 -0.81
CA GLN A 234 4.30 9.34 -1.90
C GLN A 234 5.76 9.65 -1.63
N ILE A 235 6.66 8.80 -2.12
CA ILE A 235 8.03 9.17 -2.46
C ILE A 235 7.98 9.56 -3.92
N ASP A 236 7.97 10.85 -4.20
CA ASP A 236 7.88 11.38 -5.55
C ASP A 236 9.24 11.81 -6.04
N CYS A 237 9.60 11.40 -7.26
CA CYS A 237 10.93 11.62 -7.83
C CYS A 237 10.84 12.04 -9.29
N GLU A 238 11.81 12.86 -9.74
CA GLU A 238 11.97 13.24 -11.14
C GLU A 238 13.45 13.44 -11.47
N MET A 239 13.85 13.10 -12.69
CA MET A 239 15.23 13.20 -13.19
C MET A 239 15.22 13.84 -14.57
N ALA A 240 16.19 14.72 -14.85
CA ALA A 240 16.43 15.32 -16.17
C ALA A 240 17.55 14.58 -16.92
N PHE A 241 17.54 14.68 -18.26
CA PHE A 241 18.50 14.10 -19.18
C PHE A 241 18.60 12.58 -19.06
N VAL A 242 17.46 11.92 -18.97
CA VAL A 242 17.33 10.47 -18.75
C VAL A 242 16.40 9.81 -19.75
N GLU A 243 16.64 8.53 -19.97
CA GLU A 243 15.77 7.59 -20.66
C GLU A 243 15.12 6.62 -19.66
N GLN A 244 14.20 5.78 -20.12
CA GLN A 244 13.48 4.80 -19.30
C GLN A 244 14.43 3.94 -18.45
N GLU A 245 15.50 3.44 -19.05
CA GLU A 245 16.46 2.56 -18.38
C GLU A 245 17.18 3.25 -17.21
N ASP A 246 17.53 4.52 -17.36
CA ASP A 246 18.20 5.28 -16.31
C ASP A 246 17.31 5.41 -15.08
N VAL A 247 16.03 5.74 -15.29
CA VAL A 247 15.04 5.85 -14.21
C VAL A 247 14.82 4.50 -13.54
N MET A 248 14.56 3.45 -14.33
CA MET A 248 14.34 2.10 -13.80
C MET A 248 15.54 1.61 -12.99
N ASN A 249 16.77 1.81 -13.45
CA ASN A 249 17.97 1.37 -12.75
C ASN A 249 18.15 2.04 -11.38
N VAL A 250 17.89 3.35 -11.27
CA VAL A 250 17.97 4.08 -9.99
C VAL A 250 16.94 3.54 -9.00
N PHE A 251 15.69 3.36 -9.42
CA PHE A 251 14.61 2.95 -8.52
C PHE A 251 14.58 1.45 -8.26
N GLU A 252 15.07 0.62 -9.17
CA GLU A 252 15.39 -0.78 -8.87
C GLU A 252 16.46 -0.87 -7.77
N GLY A 253 17.49 -0.04 -7.84
CA GLY A 253 18.51 0.06 -6.80
C GLY A 253 17.93 0.46 -5.43
N LEU A 254 17.02 1.44 -5.39
CA LEU A 254 16.30 1.82 -4.16
C LEU A 254 15.49 0.63 -3.62
N ALA A 255 14.69 -0.01 -4.46
CA ALA A 255 13.86 -1.14 -4.05
C ALA A 255 14.71 -2.31 -3.53
N LYS A 256 15.82 -2.65 -4.19
CA LYS A 256 16.79 -3.66 -3.72
C LYS A 256 17.36 -3.30 -2.35
N ASN A 257 17.80 -2.06 -2.17
CA ASN A 257 18.35 -1.59 -0.89
C ASN A 257 17.35 -1.76 0.26
N LEU A 258 16.08 -1.41 0.03
CA LEU A 258 15.01 -1.56 1.02
C LEU A 258 14.68 -3.03 1.30
N LEU A 259 14.60 -3.86 0.27
CA LEU A 259 14.34 -5.30 0.38
C LEU A 259 15.48 -6.03 1.09
N GLU A 260 16.74 -5.74 0.75
CA GLU A 260 17.91 -6.32 1.41
C GLU A 260 17.99 -5.96 2.89
N GLU A 261 17.68 -4.71 3.23
CA GLU A 261 17.64 -4.26 4.63
C GLU A 261 16.54 -4.95 5.45
N THR A 262 15.36 -5.15 4.87
CA THR A 262 14.22 -5.74 5.59
C THR A 262 14.29 -7.26 5.67
N THR A 263 14.87 -7.92 4.66
CA THR A 263 14.88 -9.39 4.55
C THR A 263 16.23 -10.02 4.85
N GLY A 264 17.31 -9.25 4.80
CA GLY A 264 18.70 -9.77 4.84
C GLY A 264 19.09 -10.55 3.58
N LYS A 265 18.25 -10.61 2.54
CA LYS A 265 18.49 -11.36 1.29
C LYS A 265 18.89 -10.41 0.16
N LYS A 266 19.81 -10.83 -0.68
CA LYS A 266 20.19 -10.10 -1.89
C LYS A 266 19.23 -10.42 -3.04
N PHE A 267 18.88 -9.39 -3.80
CA PHE A 267 18.02 -9.49 -4.98
C PHE A 267 18.84 -9.26 -6.26
N GLY A 268 18.63 -10.13 -7.24
CA GLY A 268 19.19 -9.96 -8.59
C GLY A 268 18.50 -8.84 -9.36
N GLN A 269 18.73 -8.78 -10.67
CA GLN A 269 17.99 -7.89 -11.55
C GLN A 269 16.51 -8.31 -11.56
N PHE A 270 15.61 -7.34 -11.47
CA PHE A 270 14.18 -7.62 -11.48
C PHE A 270 13.74 -8.04 -12.88
N PRO A 271 12.92 -9.10 -13.00
CA PRO A 271 12.36 -9.48 -14.29
C PRO A 271 11.51 -8.35 -14.86
N ARG A 272 11.39 -8.36 -16.20
CA ARG A 272 10.56 -7.41 -16.95
C ARG A 272 9.48 -8.15 -17.69
N MET A 273 8.31 -7.56 -17.74
CA MET A 273 7.15 -8.08 -18.43
C MET A 273 6.43 -6.93 -19.13
N THR A 274 6.00 -7.12 -20.38
CA THR A 274 5.14 -6.11 -21.01
C THR A 274 3.75 -6.15 -20.43
N PHE A 275 3.03 -5.03 -20.48
CA PHE A 275 1.62 -4.98 -20.10
C PHE A 275 0.78 -6.04 -20.82
N ALA A 276 0.97 -6.18 -22.13
CA ALA A 276 0.28 -7.19 -22.93
C ALA A 276 0.54 -8.63 -22.43
N GLU A 277 1.79 -8.92 -22.05
CA GLU A 277 2.16 -10.21 -21.48
C GLU A 277 1.53 -10.42 -20.10
N ALA A 278 1.56 -9.41 -19.23
CA ALA A 278 0.94 -9.43 -17.90
C ALA A 278 -0.57 -9.71 -17.99
N MET A 279 -1.26 -9.00 -18.88
CA MET A 279 -2.69 -9.21 -19.14
C MET A 279 -2.98 -10.59 -19.71
N ARG A 280 -2.17 -11.08 -20.62
CA ARG A 280 -2.33 -12.40 -21.23
C ARG A 280 -2.10 -13.55 -20.23
N LYS A 281 -1.05 -13.43 -19.40
CA LYS A 281 -0.63 -14.51 -18.48
C LYS A 281 -1.33 -14.47 -17.11
N TYR A 282 -1.73 -13.30 -16.64
CA TYR A 282 -2.22 -13.10 -15.27
C TYR A 282 -3.52 -12.31 -15.18
N GLY A 283 -3.95 -11.68 -16.29
CA GLY A 283 -5.20 -10.91 -16.36
C GLY A 283 -5.21 -9.61 -15.57
N ASN A 284 -4.04 -9.09 -15.20
CA ASN A 284 -3.86 -7.78 -14.55
C ASN A 284 -2.46 -7.22 -14.80
N ASP A 285 -2.28 -5.93 -14.54
CA ASP A 285 -1.07 -5.15 -14.74
C ASP A 285 -0.05 -5.24 -13.57
N LYS A 286 -0.38 -5.95 -12.51
CA LYS A 286 0.42 -6.12 -11.29
C LYS A 286 0.46 -7.58 -10.82
N PRO A 287 0.97 -8.49 -11.65
CA PRO A 287 0.91 -9.91 -11.35
C PRO A 287 1.73 -10.31 -10.13
N ASP A 288 1.18 -11.19 -9.31
CA ASP A 288 1.93 -11.87 -8.27
C ASP A 288 2.64 -13.08 -8.88
N ILE A 289 3.95 -12.98 -9.04
CA ILE A 289 4.77 -14.02 -9.66
C ILE A 289 5.42 -14.99 -8.66
N ARG A 290 5.01 -14.96 -7.37
CA ARG A 290 5.49 -15.91 -6.35
C ARG A 290 5.04 -17.35 -6.62
N PHE A 291 4.00 -17.53 -7.41
CA PHE A 291 3.42 -18.83 -7.72
C PHE A 291 2.95 -18.92 -9.18
N GLY A 292 2.83 -20.13 -9.69
CA GLY A 292 2.39 -20.42 -11.05
C GLY A 292 0.92 -20.08 -11.33
N MET A 293 0.19 -21.00 -11.92
CA MET A 293 -1.20 -20.81 -12.41
C MET A 293 -1.28 -19.69 -13.46
N GLU A 294 -0.31 -19.63 -14.39
CA GLU A 294 -0.39 -18.76 -15.57
C GLU A 294 -1.63 -19.12 -16.42
N PHE A 295 -2.20 -18.14 -17.06
CA PHE A 295 -3.37 -18.31 -17.91
C PHE A 295 -3.01 -19.09 -19.19
N VAL A 296 -3.90 -19.98 -19.58
CA VAL A 296 -3.83 -20.75 -20.83
C VAL A 296 -5.09 -20.48 -21.64
N GLU A 297 -4.89 -19.91 -22.84
CA GLU A 297 -5.98 -19.65 -23.79
C GLU A 297 -6.32 -20.93 -24.57
N LEU A 298 -7.61 -21.22 -24.68
CA LEU A 298 -8.12 -22.50 -25.19
C LEU A 298 -8.99 -22.36 -26.44
N ASN A 299 -9.26 -21.16 -26.95
CA ASN A 299 -10.21 -20.91 -28.04
C ASN A 299 -10.09 -21.90 -29.19
N GLU A 300 -8.87 -22.16 -29.66
CA GLU A 300 -8.60 -23.05 -30.81
C GLU A 300 -8.96 -24.52 -30.54
N LEU A 301 -8.90 -24.96 -29.27
CA LEU A 301 -9.13 -26.34 -28.86
C LEU A 301 -10.60 -26.63 -28.54
N VAL A 302 -11.33 -25.62 -28.03
CA VAL A 302 -12.62 -25.86 -27.37
C VAL A 302 -13.82 -25.33 -28.15
N LYS A 303 -13.62 -24.41 -29.11
CA LYS A 303 -14.71 -23.89 -29.94
C LYS A 303 -15.12 -24.87 -31.04
N GLY A 304 -16.39 -24.81 -31.48
CA GLY A 304 -16.93 -25.68 -32.52
C GLY A 304 -17.31 -27.09 -32.02
N LYS A 305 -17.49 -27.25 -30.71
CA LYS A 305 -17.87 -28.52 -30.05
C LYS A 305 -19.33 -28.54 -29.55
N GLU A 306 -20.19 -27.65 -30.08
CA GLU A 306 -21.62 -27.52 -29.72
C GLU A 306 -21.86 -27.12 -28.25
N PHE A 307 -20.82 -26.66 -27.54
CA PHE A 307 -20.95 -26.08 -26.21
C PHE A 307 -21.06 -24.54 -26.34
N LYS A 308 -22.29 -24.06 -26.46
CA LYS A 308 -22.64 -22.66 -26.71
C LYS A 308 -21.84 -21.65 -25.87
N ILE A 309 -21.63 -21.94 -24.58
CA ILE A 309 -20.93 -21.06 -23.66
C ILE A 309 -19.49 -20.77 -24.13
N PHE A 310 -18.81 -21.75 -24.71
CA PHE A 310 -17.48 -21.57 -25.26
C PHE A 310 -17.51 -21.09 -26.73
N ASP A 311 -18.48 -21.55 -27.50
CA ASP A 311 -18.58 -21.22 -28.92
C ASP A 311 -18.87 -19.72 -29.14
N GLU A 312 -19.71 -19.12 -28.27
CA GLU A 312 -20.12 -17.72 -28.34
C GLU A 312 -19.17 -16.75 -27.59
N ALA A 313 -18.27 -17.27 -26.72
CA ALA A 313 -17.35 -16.44 -25.95
C ALA A 313 -16.27 -15.80 -26.85
N GLU A 314 -15.86 -14.59 -26.55
CA GLU A 314 -14.70 -13.98 -27.18
C GLU A 314 -13.42 -14.72 -26.77
N LEU A 315 -13.27 -14.99 -25.47
CA LEU A 315 -12.13 -15.69 -24.91
C LEU A 315 -12.57 -16.86 -24.02
N VAL A 316 -11.91 -18.01 -24.18
CA VAL A 316 -11.93 -19.14 -23.25
C VAL A 316 -10.55 -19.33 -22.69
N VAL A 317 -10.39 -19.20 -21.37
CA VAL A 317 -9.11 -19.15 -20.69
C VAL A 317 -9.19 -19.83 -19.34
N GLY A 318 -8.11 -20.46 -18.91
CA GLY A 318 -8.09 -21.17 -17.63
C GLY A 318 -6.73 -21.18 -16.96
N ILE A 319 -6.70 -21.80 -15.78
CA ILE A 319 -5.52 -22.04 -14.95
C ILE A 319 -5.42 -23.50 -14.55
N ASN A 320 -4.19 -23.98 -14.37
CA ASN A 320 -3.91 -25.29 -13.79
C ASN A 320 -3.59 -25.15 -12.30
N VAL A 321 -4.32 -25.89 -11.46
CA VAL A 321 -4.11 -25.94 -10.01
C VAL A 321 -3.44 -27.28 -9.68
N GLU A 322 -2.14 -27.26 -9.51
CA GLU A 322 -1.31 -28.44 -9.30
C GLU A 322 -1.73 -29.23 -8.05
N GLY A 323 -1.84 -30.56 -8.19
CA GLY A 323 -2.13 -31.48 -7.10
C GLY A 323 -3.51 -31.31 -6.47
N LYS A 324 -4.52 -30.78 -7.19
CA LYS A 324 -5.87 -30.51 -6.66
C LYS A 324 -7.01 -31.27 -7.37
N ALA A 325 -6.70 -32.36 -8.08
CA ALA A 325 -7.74 -33.24 -8.61
C ALA A 325 -8.60 -33.89 -7.50
N ASP A 326 -8.07 -33.97 -6.28
CA ASP A 326 -8.73 -34.49 -5.08
C ASP A 326 -9.84 -33.56 -4.54
N TYR A 327 -9.97 -32.33 -5.02
CA TYR A 327 -11.05 -31.43 -4.59
C TYR A 327 -12.41 -32.11 -4.74
N THR A 328 -13.15 -32.16 -3.63
CA THR A 328 -14.50 -32.70 -3.61
C THR A 328 -15.46 -31.85 -4.44
N ARG A 329 -16.60 -32.43 -4.79
CA ARG A 329 -17.66 -31.67 -5.47
C ARG A 329 -18.03 -30.39 -4.73
N LYS A 330 -18.15 -30.49 -3.40
CA LYS A 330 -18.46 -29.33 -2.54
C LYS A 330 -17.43 -28.23 -2.65
N GLN A 331 -16.14 -28.54 -2.62
CA GLN A 331 -15.07 -27.56 -2.76
C GLN A 331 -15.08 -26.86 -4.12
N ILE A 332 -15.39 -27.59 -5.18
CA ILE A 332 -15.53 -27.01 -6.53
C ILE A 332 -16.77 -26.11 -6.61
N ASP A 333 -17.91 -26.58 -6.06
CA ASP A 333 -19.14 -25.78 -6.03
C ASP A 333 -18.94 -24.49 -5.22
N GLU A 334 -18.18 -24.52 -4.11
CA GLU A 334 -17.78 -23.31 -3.36
C GLU A 334 -16.94 -22.32 -4.21
N LEU A 335 -16.06 -22.81 -5.08
CA LEU A 335 -15.31 -21.95 -6.02
C LEU A 335 -16.23 -21.36 -7.10
N ILE A 336 -17.17 -22.16 -7.62
CA ILE A 336 -18.17 -21.70 -8.60
C ILE A 336 -19.05 -20.61 -7.98
N ASP A 337 -19.51 -20.80 -6.75
CA ASP A 337 -20.29 -19.78 -6.04
C ASP A 337 -19.47 -18.53 -5.75
N TRP A 338 -18.17 -18.68 -5.45
CA TRP A 338 -17.27 -17.56 -5.21
C TRP A 338 -17.08 -16.69 -6.46
N VAL A 339 -16.87 -17.30 -7.64
CA VAL A 339 -16.69 -16.53 -8.89
C VAL A 339 -17.99 -15.88 -9.37
N LYS A 340 -19.16 -16.39 -8.96
CA LYS A 340 -20.47 -15.82 -9.27
C LYS A 340 -20.85 -14.61 -8.40
N ARG A 341 -20.12 -14.33 -7.33
CA ARG A 341 -20.39 -13.16 -6.47
C ARG A 341 -20.42 -11.88 -7.30
N PRO A 342 -21.27 -10.91 -6.98
CA PRO A 342 -21.39 -9.65 -7.73
C PRO A 342 -20.05 -8.92 -7.95
N GLN A 343 -19.14 -9.03 -6.97
CA GLN A 343 -17.81 -8.41 -7.03
C GLN A 343 -16.90 -9.03 -8.09
N ILE A 344 -17.11 -10.29 -8.44
CA ILE A 344 -16.36 -11.02 -9.47
C ILE A 344 -17.16 -11.06 -10.76
N GLY A 345 -18.45 -11.40 -10.68
CA GLY A 345 -19.42 -11.28 -11.77
C GLY A 345 -19.27 -12.33 -12.89
N ALA A 346 -18.66 -13.48 -12.61
CA ALA A 346 -18.57 -14.54 -13.59
C ALA A 346 -19.89 -15.31 -13.73
N SER A 347 -20.21 -15.76 -14.94
CA SER A 347 -21.42 -16.57 -15.20
C SER A 347 -21.30 -17.98 -14.64
N GLY A 348 -20.09 -18.53 -14.58
CA GLY A 348 -19.77 -19.86 -14.13
C GLY A 348 -18.33 -20.25 -14.37
N MET A 349 -18.00 -21.50 -14.11
CA MET A 349 -16.66 -22.04 -14.29
C MET A 349 -16.77 -23.52 -14.67
N VAL A 350 -16.01 -23.93 -15.67
CA VAL A 350 -15.82 -25.31 -16.07
C VAL A 350 -14.58 -25.85 -15.37
N TRP A 351 -14.62 -27.12 -14.97
CA TRP A 351 -13.47 -27.77 -14.40
C TRP A 351 -13.14 -29.07 -15.15
N VAL A 352 -11.86 -29.40 -15.20
CA VAL A 352 -11.33 -30.69 -15.71
C VAL A 352 -10.35 -31.20 -14.65
N LYS A 353 -10.53 -32.48 -14.25
CA LYS A 353 -9.63 -33.17 -13.33
C LYS A 353 -8.79 -34.19 -14.07
N PHE A 354 -7.50 -34.19 -13.84
CA PHE A 354 -6.61 -35.24 -14.25
C PHE A 354 -6.33 -36.15 -13.03
N GLN A 355 -7.07 -37.24 -12.93
CA GLN A 355 -7.02 -38.14 -11.77
C GLN A 355 -5.67 -38.84 -11.67
N GLU A 356 -5.32 -39.35 -10.49
CA GLU A 356 -4.07 -40.09 -10.24
C GLU A 356 -3.96 -41.37 -11.07
N ASP A 357 -5.08 -42.02 -11.37
CA ASP A 357 -5.19 -43.22 -12.22
C ASP A 357 -5.02 -42.90 -13.73
N GLY A 358 -4.94 -41.62 -14.08
CA GLY A 358 -4.81 -41.17 -15.45
C GLY A 358 -6.14 -40.89 -16.16
N VAL A 359 -7.26 -41.00 -15.47
CA VAL A 359 -8.58 -40.69 -16.04
C VAL A 359 -8.84 -39.20 -16.01
N LEU A 360 -9.35 -38.67 -17.10
CA LEU A 360 -9.80 -37.27 -17.21
C LEU A 360 -11.32 -37.21 -17.01
N THR A 361 -11.73 -36.32 -16.10
CA THR A 361 -13.17 -36.06 -15.84
C THR A 361 -13.44 -34.55 -15.86
N SER A 362 -14.64 -34.18 -16.33
CA SER A 362 -14.99 -32.76 -16.48
C SER A 362 -16.46 -32.52 -16.17
N SER A 363 -16.79 -31.27 -15.83
CA SER A 363 -18.18 -30.82 -15.77
C SER A 363 -18.87 -30.78 -17.13
N VAL A 364 -18.13 -30.92 -18.23
CA VAL A 364 -18.62 -30.79 -19.60
C VAL A 364 -18.36 -32.07 -20.46
N ASN A 365 -18.21 -33.23 -19.84
CA ASN A 365 -18.00 -34.52 -20.51
C ASN A 365 -19.03 -34.81 -21.61
N LYS A 366 -20.20 -34.16 -21.55
CA LYS A 366 -21.25 -34.32 -22.55
C LYS A 366 -20.86 -33.75 -23.92
N PHE A 367 -19.99 -32.76 -23.94
CA PHE A 367 -19.59 -32.00 -25.14
C PHE A 367 -18.17 -32.33 -25.59
N TYR A 368 -17.30 -32.78 -24.67
CA TYR A 368 -15.87 -33.03 -24.89
C TYR A 368 -15.56 -34.50 -24.59
N ASN A 369 -15.06 -35.20 -25.58
CA ASN A 369 -14.67 -36.61 -25.44
C ASN A 369 -13.27 -36.73 -24.76
N GLU A 370 -12.76 -37.94 -24.59
CA GLU A 370 -11.49 -38.19 -23.90
C GLU A 370 -10.30 -37.58 -24.62
N ASP A 371 -10.28 -37.58 -25.96
CA ASP A 371 -9.20 -36.98 -26.74
C ASP A 371 -9.22 -35.45 -26.64
N ASP A 372 -10.40 -34.85 -26.61
CA ASP A 372 -10.56 -33.41 -26.38
C ASP A 372 -10.02 -33.02 -24.98
N LEU A 373 -10.37 -33.77 -23.94
CA LEU A 373 -9.90 -33.54 -22.59
C LEU A 373 -8.38 -33.73 -22.44
N LYS A 374 -7.81 -34.72 -23.18
CA LYS A 374 -6.35 -34.88 -23.25
C LYS A 374 -5.67 -33.69 -23.89
N ALA A 375 -6.18 -33.22 -25.02
CA ALA A 375 -5.65 -32.03 -25.68
C ALA A 375 -5.70 -30.79 -24.77
N ILE A 376 -6.77 -30.62 -23.98
CA ILE A 376 -6.88 -29.55 -22.97
C ILE A 376 -5.80 -29.73 -21.90
N ALA A 377 -5.66 -30.94 -21.32
CA ALA A 377 -4.66 -31.22 -20.29
C ALA A 377 -3.21 -30.98 -20.80
N GLU A 378 -2.91 -31.41 -22.02
CA GLU A 378 -1.61 -31.15 -22.67
C GLU A 378 -1.35 -29.65 -22.86
N LYS A 379 -2.36 -28.87 -23.25
CA LYS A 379 -2.23 -27.42 -23.41
C LYS A 379 -1.91 -26.71 -22.08
N PHE A 380 -2.41 -27.23 -20.97
CA PHE A 380 -2.09 -26.78 -19.61
C PHE A 380 -0.76 -27.32 -19.08
N ASN A 381 -0.08 -28.24 -19.78
CA ASN A 381 1.01 -29.07 -19.24
C ASN A 381 0.61 -29.79 -17.92
N ALA A 382 -0.66 -30.11 -17.78
CA ALA A 382 -1.20 -30.69 -16.55
C ALA A 382 -0.65 -32.11 -16.32
N GLN A 383 -0.41 -32.44 -15.06
CA GLN A 383 0.03 -33.75 -14.60
C GLN A 383 -1.10 -34.48 -13.91
N LYS A 384 -0.92 -35.79 -13.71
CA LYS A 384 -1.86 -36.57 -12.86
C LYS A 384 -1.93 -35.94 -11.47
N GLY A 385 -3.12 -35.80 -10.96
CA GLY A 385 -3.40 -35.10 -9.71
C GLY A 385 -3.79 -33.63 -9.86
N ASP A 386 -3.78 -33.04 -11.07
CA ASP A 386 -4.06 -31.64 -11.30
C ASP A 386 -5.55 -31.34 -11.56
N LEU A 387 -5.94 -30.12 -11.23
CA LEU A 387 -7.27 -29.54 -11.48
C LEU A 387 -7.17 -28.33 -12.39
N MET A 388 -7.76 -28.38 -13.57
CA MET A 388 -7.87 -27.26 -14.49
C MET A 388 -9.20 -26.55 -14.31
N LEU A 389 -9.17 -25.22 -14.16
CA LEU A 389 -10.33 -24.35 -14.00
C LEU A 389 -10.41 -23.41 -15.19
N ILE A 390 -11.55 -23.39 -15.89
CA ILE A 390 -11.73 -22.70 -17.17
C ILE A 390 -12.93 -21.76 -17.09
N MET A 391 -12.75 -20.55 -17.55
CA MET A 391 -13.78 -19.51 -17.63
C MET A 391 -13.88 -18.97 -19.06
N SER A 392 -14.99 -18.36 -19.40
CA SER A 392 -15.25 -17.84 -20.75
C SER A 392 -16.13 -16.59 -20.72
N GLY A 393 -15.96 -15.73 -21.71
CA GLY A 393 -16.76 -14.52 -21.85
C GLY A 393 -16.06 -13.44 -22.69
N ASP A 394 -16.39 -12.19 -22.42
CA ASP A 394 -15.66 -11.01 -22.90
C ASP A 394 -14.20 -11.08 -22.44
N ALA A 395 -13.26 -10.77 -23.34
CA ALA A 395 -11.84 -11.02 -23.09
C ALA A 395 -11.29 -10.28 -21.85
N ASN A 396 -11.65 -9.02 -21.70
CA ASN A 396 -11.13 -8.21 -20.58
C ASN A 396 -11.78 -8.62 -19.25
N LYS A 397 -13.09 -8.84 -19.26
CA LYS A 397 -13.83 -9.25 -18.06
C LYS A 397 -13.40 -10.63 -17.58
N VAL A 398 -13.29 -11.62 -18.47
CA VAL A 398 -12.92 -12.99 -18.06
C VAL A 398 -11.48 -13.07 -17.55
N ARG A 399 -10.55 -12.28 -18.12
CA ARG A 399 -9.19 -12.19 -17.58
C ARG A 399 -9.18 -11.62 -16.16
N ALA A 400 -9.90 -10.53 -15.91
CA ALA A 400 -10.02 -9.95 -14.57
C ALA A 400 -10.65 -10.93 -13.55
N GLN A 401 -11.71 -11.64 -13.96
CA GLN A 401 -12.40 -12.65 -13.13
C GLN A 401 -11.49 -13.83 -12.79
N LEU A 402 -10.76 -14.34 -13.78
CA LEU A 402 -9.81 -15.45 -13.58
C LEU A 402 -8.60 -15.02 -12.74
N SER A 403 -8.15 -13.77 -12.91
CA SER A 403 -7.11 -13.17 -12.06
C SER A 403 -7.53 -13.13 -10.59
N ALA A 404 -8.76 -12.73 -10.32
CA ALA A 404 -9.29 -12.74 -8.96
C ALA A 404 -9.36 -14.17 -8.39
N LEU A 405 -9.80 -15.15 -9.19
CA LEU A 405 -9.81 -16.57 -8.78
C LEU A 405 -8.39 -17.09 -8.51
N ARG A 406 -7.41 -16.74 -9.35
CA ARG A 406 -6.02 -17.12 -9.17
C ARG A 406 -5.47 -16.61 -7.84
N MET A 407 -5.75 -15.34 -7.50
CA MET A 407 -5.31 -14.73 -6.23
C MET A 407 -6.01 -15.37 -5.02
N GLU A 408 -7.30 -15.68 -5.12
CA GLU A 408 -8.05 -16.40 -4.08
C GLU A 408 -7.48 -17.80 -3.83
N LEU A 409 -7.17 -18.54 -4.89
CA LEU A 409 -6.53 -19.84 -4.78
C LEU A 409 -5.12 -19.75 -4.19
N GLY A 410 -4.36 -18.74 -4.57
CA GLY A 410 -3.06 -18.43 -3.98
C GLY A 410 -3.13 -18.25 -2.46
N ASN A 411 -4.18 -17.56 -1.96
CA ASN A 411 -4.47 -17.41 -0.53
C ASN A 411 -4.87 -18.76 0.12
N ARG A 412 -5.87 -19.46 -0.43
CA ARG A 412 -6.37 -20.72 0.13
C ARG A 412 -5.30 -21.81 0.20
N LEU A 413 -4.38 -21.82 -0.75
CA LEU A 413 -3.29 -22.79 -0.83
C LEU A 413 -2.02 -22.35 -0.08
N GLY A 414 -2.01 -21.16 0.53
CA GLY A 414 -0.86 -20.63 1.26
C GLY A 414 0.36 -20.33 0.38
N LEU A 415 0.14 -20.02 -0.90
CA LEU A 415 1.20 -19.72 -1.88
C LEU A 415 1.66 -18.26 -1.81
N ARG A 416 0.89 -17.39 -1.15
CA ARG A 416 1.19 -15.97 -0.97
C ARG A 416 1.76 -15.71 0.42
N LYS A 417 3.00 -16.12 0.64
CA LYS A 417 3.66 -15.92 1.94
C LYS A 417 4.13 -14.48 2.11
N GLY A 418 3.91 -13.90 3.29
CA GLY A 418 4.25 -12.51 3.59
C GLY A 418 5.75 -12.22 3.68
N ASP A 419 6.60 -13.26 3.84
CA ASP A 419 8.06 -13.18 3.93
C ASP A 419 8.78 -13.51 2.60
N GLU A 420 8.02 -13.79 1.54
CA GLU A 420 8.52 -14.01 0.19
C GLU A 420 8.21 -12.81 -0.70
N PHE A 421 9.25 -12.23 -1.30
CA PHE A 421 9.14 -11.06 -2.16
C PHE A 421 9.51 -11.39 -3.59
N ALA A 422 8.64 -11.02 -4.51
CA ALA A 422 8.85 -11.22 -5.96
C ALA A 422 8.60 -9.89 -6.69
N PRO A 423 9.66 -9.08 -6.85
CA PRO A 423 9.59 -7.84 -7.60
C PRO A 423 9.64 -8.08 -9.10
N LEU A 424 8.96 -7.24 -9.89
CA LEU A 424 9.08 -7.18 -11.34
C LEU A 424 8.74 -5.78 -11.86
N TRP A 425 9.24 -5.47 -13.05
CA TRP A 425 8.82 -4.31 -13.82
C TRP A 425 7.75 -4.70 -14.84
N VAL A 426 6.66 -3.94 -14.89
CA VAL A 426 5.72 -3.98 -16.00
C VAL A 426 5.95 -2.74 -16.85
N VAL A 427 6.07 -2.94 -18.17
CA VAL A 427 6.43 -1.91 -19.15
C VAL A 427 5.51 -1.96 -20.37
N ASP A 428 5.66 -0.99 -21.26
CA ASP A 428 4.94 -0.94 -22.54
C ASP A 428 3.42 -0.94 -22.37
N PHE A 429 2.95 -0.13 -21.43
CA PHE A 429 1.52 0.11 -21.26
C PHE A 429 0.88 0.76 -22.49
N PRO A 430 -0.41 0.61 -22.73
CA PRO A 430 -1.12 1.48 -23.67
C PRO A 430 -0.97 2.94 -23.26
N LEU A 431 -0.78 3.85 -24.22
CA LEU A 431 -0.74 5.29 -23.95
C LEU A 431 -2.14 5.83 -23.64
N LEU A 432 -3.13 5.33 -24.37
CA LEU A 432 -4.50 5.77 -24.37
C LEU A 432 -5.46 4.60 -24.20
N GLU A 433 -6.55 4.84 -23.53
CA GLU A 433 -7.71 3.94 -23.41
C GLU A 433 -8.93 4.59 -24.03
N TRP A 434 -9.66 3.83 -24.84
CA TRP A 434 -10.93 4.28 -25.39
C TRP A 434 -12.04 4.11 -24.34
N ASP A 435 -12.76 5.19 -24.07
CA ASP A 435 -13.93 5.14 -23.20
C ASP A 435 -15.21 5.20 -24.03
N GLU A 436 -15.97 4.12 -24.01
CA GLU A 436 -17.24 3.98 -24.74
C GLU A 436 -18.31 4.97 -24.24
N GLU A 437 -18.29 5.32 -22.97
CA GLU A 437 -19.30 6.20 -22.36
C GLU A 437 -19.11 7.65 -22.82
N SER A 438 -17.89 8.15 -22.78
CA SER A 438 -17.56 9.51 -23.25
C SER A 438 -17.28 9.61 -24.75
N GLY A 439 -17.06 8.46 -25.42
CA GLY A 439 -16.74 8.39 -26.84
C GLY A 439 -15.43 9.08 -27.24
N ARG A 440 -14.42 9.01 -26.33
CA ARG A 440 -13.09 9.62 -26.53
C ARG A 440 -11.98 8.81 -25.87
N TYR A 441 -10.75 9.13 -26.20
CA TYR A 441 -9.59 8.60 -25.53
C TYR A 441 -9.34 9.28 -24.18
N HIS A 442 -8.91 8.49 -23.20
CA HIS A 442 -8.34 8.93 -21.93
C HIS A 442 -6.90 8.48 -21.83
N ALA A 443 -6.05 9.26 -21.15
CA ALA A 443 -4.69 8.82 -20.85
C ALA A 443 -4.73 7.69 -19.84
N MET A 444 -4.02 6.60 -20.11
CA MET A 444 -3.95 5.48 -19.14
C MET A 444 -3.26 5.88 -17.83
N HIS A 445 -2.23 6.73 -17.90
CA HIS A 445 -1.52 7.27 -16.73
C HIS A 445 -1.86 8.74 -16.51
N HIS A 446 -1.27 9.65 -17.30
CA HIS A 446 -1.55 11.08 -17.27
C HIS A 446 -1.19 11.75 -18.61
N PRO A 447 -1.68 12.97 -18.87
CA PRO A 447 -1.52 13.65 -20.16
C PRO A 447 -0.06 13.96 -20.56
N PHE A 448 0.87 13.92 -19.62
CA PHE A 448 2.29 14.24 -19.84
C PHE A 448 3.15 13.01 -20.14
N THR A 449 2.57 11.81 -20.14
CA THR A 449 3.28 10.57 -20.46
C THR A 449 3.70 10.57 -21.93
N SER A 450 4.99 10.35 -22.20
CA SER A 450 5.51 10.25 -23.56
C SER A 450 5.10 8.93 -24.22
N PRO A 451 4.68 8.95 -25.50
CA PRO A 451 4.64 7.73 -26.28
C PRO A 451 6.05 7.14 -26.45
N LYS A 452 6.14 5.85 -26.73
CA LYS A 452 7.38 5.27 -27.24
C LYS A 452 7.81 6.00 -28.52
N PRO A 453 9.09 6.34 -28.72
CA PRO A 453 9.53 7.10 -29.88
C PRO A 453 9.14 6.46 -31.23
N GLU A 454 9.22 5.14 -31.32
CA GLU A 454 8.85 4.37 -32.51
C GLU A 454 7.35 4.38 -32.82
N ASP A 455 6.51 4.61 -31.82
CA ASP A 455 5.05 4.61 -31.96
C ASP A 455 4.45 6.02 -32.22
N ILE A 456 5.26 7.10 -32.16
CA ILE A 456 4.80 8.47 -32.40
C ILE A 456 4.00 8.61 -33.73
N PRO A 457 4.41 7.99 -34.85
CA PRO A 457 3.64 8.06 -36.09
C PRO A 457 2.23 7.46 -35.98
N LEU A 458 2.00 6.50 -35.07
CA LEU A 458 0.71 5.85 -34.86
C LEU A 458 -0.32 6.78 -34.18
N LEU A 459 0.10 7.87 -33.55
CA LEU A 459 -0.82 8.85 -32.95
C LEU A 459 -1.83 9.42 -33.98
N GLU A 460 -1.46 9.47 -35.24
CA GLU A 460 -2.33 10.00 -36.33
C GLU A 460 -3.17 8.91 -36.99
N THR A 461 -2.76 7.64 -36.93
CA THR A 461 -3.40 6.55 -37.70
C THR A 461 -4.12 5.54 -36.82
N SER A 462 -3.54 5.20 -35.65
CA SER A 462 -4.02 4.16 -34.75
C SER A 462 -3.69 4.53 -33.29
N PRO A 463 -4.24 5.62 -32.73
CA PRO A 463 -3.85 6.13 -31.40
C PRO A 463 -4.06 5.12 -30.28
N GLY A 464 -5.00 4.19 -30.41
CA GLY A 464 -5.22 3.11 -29.44
C GLY A 464 -4.13 2.02 -29.43
N GLU A 465 -3.24 1.97 -30.43
CA GLU A 465 -2.14 1.02 -30.51
C GLU A 465 -0.81 1.61 -30.00
N VAL A 466 -0.78 2.88 -29.66
CA VAL A 466 0.41 3.57 -29.17
C VAL A 466 0.77 3.11 -27.78
N ARG A 467 2.02 2.67 -27.60
CA ARG A 467 2.55 2.32 -26.29
C ARG A 467 3.10 3.55 -25.57
N ALA A 468 2.87 3.59 -24.27
CA ALA A 468 3.44 4.58 -23.37
C ALA A 468 4.90 4.23 -23.04
N ASN A 469 5.74 5.24 -22.90
CA ASN A 469 7.07 5.12 -22.30
C ASN A 469 6.93 5.18 -20.77
N ALA A 470 6.15 4.22 -20.24
CA ALA A 470 5.76 4.10 -18.83
C ALA A 470 6.21 2.74 -18.26
N TYR A 471 6.36 2.72 -16.96
CA TYR A 471 6.88 1.58 -16.21
C TYR A 471 6.33 1.57 -14.79
N ASP A 472 5.85 0.41 -14.34
CA ASP A 472 5.40 0.19 -12.97
C ASP A 472 6.28 -0.85 -12.29
N LEU A 473 6.66 -0.56 -11.05
CA LEU A 473 7.34 -1.51 -10.19
C LEU A 473 6.31 -2.24 -9.35
N VAL A 474 6.22 -3.53 -9.58
CA VAL A 474 5.30 -4.43 -8.89
C VAL A 474 6.08 -5.25 -7.87
N LEU A 475 5.54 -5.39 -6.67
CA LEU A 475 6.10 -6.22 -5.61
C LEU A 475 4.99 -7.13 -5.06
N THR A 476 5.17 -8.43 -5.23
CA THR A 476 4.26 -9.46 -4.66
C THR A 476 2.76 -9.23 -5.01
N GLY A 477 2.49 -8.86 -6.27
CA GLY A 477 1.12 -8.63 -6.73
C GLY A 477 0.54 -7.24 -6.41
N ASN A 478 1.41 -6.31 -6.00
CA ASN A 478 1.03 -4.93 -5.72
C ASN A 478 1.94 -3.97 -6.48
N GLU A 479 1.37 -3.02 -7.18
CA GLU A 479 2.08 -1.85 -7.69
C GLU A 479 2.56 -1.02 -6.50
N ILE A 480 3.87 -0.91 -6.32
CA ILE A 480 4.48 -0.11 -5.27
C ILE A 480 4.94 1.26 -5.77
N GLY A 481 5.11 1.41 -7.06
CA GLY A 481 5.46 2.67 -7.69
C GLY A 481 5.30 2.60 -9.19
N GLY A 482 4.94 3.72 -9.79
CA GLY A 482 4.78 3.88 -11.23
C GLY A 482 5.33 5.19 -11.73
N GLY A 483 5.71 5.21 -13.00
CA GLY A 483 6.29 6.38 -13.63
C GLY A 483 6.35 6.31 -15.15
N SER A 484 6.85 7.38 -15.74
CA SER A 484 7.04 7.46 -17.18
C SER A 484 8.14 8.45 -17.55
N ILE A 485 8.60 8.37 -18.79
CA ILE A 485 9.27 9.48 -19.46
C ILE A 485 8.18 10.49 -19.86
N ARG A 486 8.47 11.79 -19.73
CA ARG A 486 7.52 12.86 -19.98
C ARG A 486 7.69 13.42 -21.37
N ILE A 487 6.61 13.95 -21.92
CA ILE A 487 6.66 14.79 -23.09
C ILE A 487 7.30 16.11 -22.67
N TYR A 488 8.35 16.52 -23.37
CA TYR A 488 9.01 17.83 -23.20
C TYR A 488 8.90 18.69 -24.47
N ASP A 489 8.50 18.09 -25.60
CA ASP A 489 8.21 18.79 -26.83
C ASP A 489 6.77 19.36 -26.80
N LYS A 490 6.64 20.67 -27.00
CA LYS A 490 5.36 21.37 -26.90
C LYS A 490 4.37 20.99 -28.01
N ASP A 491 4.87 20.63 -29.20
CA ASP A 491 4.00 20.31 -30.34
C ASP A 491 3.44 18.89 -30.16
N LEU A 492 4.24 17.96 -29.68
CA LEU A 492 3.79 16.64 -29.26
C LEU A 492 2.78 16.72 -28.11
N GLN A 493 3.04 17.58 -27.11
CA GLN A 493 2.12 17.77 -25.99
C GLN A 493 0.77 18.34 -26.45
N SER A 494 0.79 19.29 -27.38
CA SER A 494 -0.45 19.85 -27.97
C SER A 494 -1.26 18.78 -28.73
N LYS A 495 -0.59 17.89 -29.47
CA LYS A 495 -1.24 16.74 -30.12
C LYS A 495 -1.89 15.80 -29.09
N MET A 496 -1.20 15.52 -27.99
CA MET A 496 -1.74 14.69 -26.92
C MET A 496 -2.99 15.31 -26.30
N PHE A 497 -3.00 16.61 -25.99
CA PHE A 497 -4.18 17.29 -25.47
C PHE A 497 -5.36 17.21 -26.44
N ALA A 498 -5.12 17.40 -27.74
CA ALA A 498 -6.15 17.27 -28.76
C ALA A 498 -6.76 15.84 -28.83
N LEU A 499 -5.91 14.80 -28.74
CA LEU A 499 -6.37 13.40 -28.69
C LEU A 499 -7.20 13.09 -27.44
N LEU A 500 -6.89 13.74 -26.32
CA LEU A 500 -7.64 13.63 -25.07
C LEU A 500 -8.92 14.50 -25.05
N GLY A 501 -9.19 15.23 -26.15
CA GLY A 501 -10.40 16.03 -26.31
C GLY A 501 -10.36 17.41 -25.66
N PHE A 502 -9.16 17.92 -25.29
CA PHE A 502 -9.01 19.31 -24.83
C PHE A 502 -9.03 20.27 -26.03
N SER A 503 -9.82 21.33 -25.93
CA SER A 503 -9.64 22.48 -26.83
C SER A 503 -8.33 23.20 -26.48
N PRO A 504 -7.76 24.00 -27.41
CA PRO A 504 -6.59 24.81 -27.13
C PRO A 504 -6.77 25.75 -25.92
N GLU A 505 -7.97 26.31 -25.77
CA GLU A 505 -8.33 27.22 -24.67
C GLU A 505 -8.40 26.49 -23.34
N GLU A 506 -8.94 25.28 -23.30
CA GLU A 506 -8.99 24.44 -22.10
C GLU A 506 -7.59 23.99 -21.69
N ALA A 507 -6.77 23.54 -22.64
CA ALA A 507 -5.39 23.16 -22.39
C ALA A 507 -4.55 24.32 -21.84
N GLU A 508 -4.70 25.53 -22.44
CA GLU A 508 -4.05 26.74 -21.94
C GLU A 508 -4.56 27.14 -20.56
N ALA A 509 -5.87 27.07 -20.31
CA ALA A 509 -6.46 27.39 -19.02
C ALA A 509 -5.96 26.48 -17.90
N GLN A 510 -5.78 25.19 -18.17
CA GLN A 510 -5.37 24.19 -17.17
C GLN A 510 -3.85 24.08 -17.03
N PHE A 511 -3.12 24.00 -18.15
CA PHE A 511 -1.70 23.64 -18.21
C PHE A 511 -0.81 24.70 -18.88
N GLY A 512 -1.36 25.87 -19.23
CA GLY A 512 -0.63 26.93 -19.94
C GLY A 512 0.65 27.35 -19.25
N PHE A 513 0.70 27.37 -17.91
CA PHE A 513 1.90 27.67 -17.15
C PHE A 513 3.03 26.66 -17.41
N LEU A 514 2.73 25.37 -17.53
CA LEU A 514 3.70 24.31 -17.83
C LEU A 514 4.12 24.36 -19.30
N MET A 515 3.15 24.53 -20.22
CA MET A 515 3.41 24.68 -21.64
C MET A 515 4.26 25.91 -21.94
N ASN A 516 4.05 27.00 -21.21
CA ASN A 516 4.88 28.19 -21.31
C ASN A 516 6.32 27.93 -20.81
N ALA A 517 6.47 27.17 -19.71
CA ALA A 517 7.81 26.79 -19.20
C ALA A 517 8.60 25.96 -20.24
N PHE A 518 7.94 25.06 -20.96
CA PHE A 518 8.59 24.25 -22.01
C PHE A 518 9.16 25.08 -23.16
N ARG A 519 8.64 26.27 -23.39
CA ARG A 519 9.18 27.22 -24.41
C ARG A 519 10.57 27.73 -24.05
N TYR A 520 10.99 27.63 -22.78
CA TYR A 520 12.30 28.08 -22.30
C TYR A 520 13.33 26.93 -22.22
N GLY A 521 13.08 25.80 -22.89
CA GLY A 521 14.04 24.72 -23.00
C GLY A 521 13.85 23.65 -21.91
N ALA A 522 12.74 22.93 -21.95
CA ALA A 522 12.55 21.75 -21.10
C ALA A 522 13.51 20.64 -21.51
N PRO A 523 14.28 20.04 -20.57
CA PRO A 523 15.11 18.88 -20.87
C PRO A 523 14.26 17.62 -21.05
N PRO A 524 14.75 16.57 -21.72
CA PRO A 524 14.20 15.24 -21.57
C PRO A 524 14.17 14.88 -20.08
N HIS A 525 13.06 14.37 -19.58
CA HIS A 525 12.94 14.04 -18.15
C HIS A 525 11.93 12.91 -17.93
N GLY A 526 12.07 12.26 -16.80
CA GLY A 526 11.21 11.18 -16.36
C GLY A 526 11.34 10.95 -14.87
N GLY A 527 10.39 10.25 -14.31
CA GLY A 527 10.38 9.99 -12.89
C GLY A 527 9.48 8.86 -12.49
N LEU A 528 9.41 8.64 -11.19
CA LEU A 528 8.60 7.60 -10.58
C LEU A 528 8.10 8.08 -9.22
N ALA A 529 6.90 7.66 -8.84
CA ALA A 529 6.37 7.88 -7.52
C ALA A 529 6.05 6.55 -6.85
N PHE A 530 6.56 6.33 -5.62
CA PHE A 530 6.16 5.20 -4.79
C PHE A 530 4.99 5.57 -3.90
N GLY A 531 3.99 4.70 -3.80
CA GLY A 531 3.00 4.76 -2.73
C GLY A 531 3.65 4.36 -1.40
N PHE A 532 4.13 5.34 -0.62
CA PHE A 532 4.95 5.08 0.55
C PHE A 532 4.23 4.25 1.62
N ASP A 533 2.94 4.52 1.86
CA ASP A 533 2.14 3.76 2.83
C ASP A 533 2.06 2.27 2.45
N ARG A 534 1.82 1.99 1.16
CA ARG A 534 1.77 0.63 0.61
C ARG A 534 3.14 -0.04 0.63
N LEU A 535 4.18 0.66 0.21
CA LEU A 535 5.55 0.15 0.23
C LEU A 535 5.96 -0.30 1.63
N VAL A 536 5.72 0.53 2.64
CA VAL A 536 6.05 0.21 4.04
C VAL A 536 5.26 -0.99 4.55
N ALA A 537 3.96 -1.07 4.24
CA ALA A 537 3.14 -2.20 4.65
C ALA A 537 3.62 -3.51 4.02
N ILE A 538 3.92 -3.52 2.71
CA ILE A 538 4.40 -4.71 2.01
C ILE A 538 5.77 -5.14 2.52
N LEU A 539 6.70 -4.22 2.76
CA LEU A 539 8.02 -4.53 3.32
C LEU A 539 7.94 -5.17 4.72
N ASP A 540 6.87 -4.93 5.46
CA ASP A 540 6.56 -5.55 6.77
C ASP A 540 5.65 -6.80 6.63
N GLY A 541 5.45 -7.30 5.42
CA GLY A 541 4.65 -8.50 5.13
C GLY A 541 3.14 -8.32 5.25
N ASN A 542 2.63 -7.09 5.14
CA ASN A 542 1.21 -6.75 5.26
C ASN A 542 0.68 -6.06 3.99
N GLU A 543 -0.63 -6.15 3.77
CA GLU A 543 -1.32 -5.45 2.68
C GLU A 543 -2.19 -4.29 3.19
N VAL A 544 -2.47 -4.21 4.50
CA VAL A 544 -3.31 -3.17 5.12
C VAL A 544 -2.44 -2.01 5.59
N ILE A 545 -2.68 -0.80 5.06
CA ILE A 545 -1.83 0.38 5.29
C ILE A 545 -2.17 1.15 6.58
N ARG A 546 -3.37 0.99 7.15
CA ARG A 546 -3.88 1.85 8.25
C ARG A 546 -3.01 1.85 9.50
N ASP A 547 -2.41 0.73 9.84
CA ASP A 547 -1.55 0.63 11.04
C ASP A 547 -0.18 1.33 10.86
N TYR A 548 0.21 1.59 9.62
CA TYR A 548 1.43 2.35 9.28
C TYR A 548 1.19 3.85 9.18
N ILE A 549 -0.06 4.29 9.37
CA ILE A 549 -0.46 5.70 9.41
C ILE A 549 -0.83 6.04 10.85
N ALA A 550 -0.25 7.12 11.39
CA ALA A 550 -0.48 7.48 12.79
C ALA A 550 -1.97 7.71 13.10
N PHE A 551 -2.66 8.49 12.25
CA PHE A 551 -4.07 8.84 12.39
C PHE A 551 -4.81 8.60 11.05
N PRO A 552 -5.16 7.34 10.74
CA PRO A 552 -5.85 7.00 9.49
C PRO A 552 -7.34 7.37 9.56
N LYS A 553 -7.96 7.54 8.39
CA LYS A 553 -9.41 7.62 8.27
C LYS A 553 -10.05 6.25 8.14
N ASN A 554 -11.31 6.13 8.56
CA ASN A 554 -12.09 4.90 8.43
C ASN A 554 -12.57 4.68 6.98
N ASN A 555 -13.31 3.60 6.72
CA ASN A 555 -13.82 3.26 5.39
C ASN A 555 -14.83 4.28 4.82
N SER A 556 -15.38 5.16 5.66
CA SER A 556 -16.27 6.26 5.25
C SER A 556 -15.51 7.59 5.06
N GLY A 557 -14.18 7.59 5.07
CA GLY A 557 -13.36 8.78 4.93
C GLY A 557 -13.34 9.71 6.15
N ARG A 558 -13.83 9.23 7.31
CA ARG A 558 -13.90 10.04 8.53
C ARG A 558 -12.72 9.79 9.45
N ASP A 559 -12.21 10.86 10.03
CA ASP A 559 -11.39 10.79 11.23
C ASP A 559 -12.33 10.77 12.44
N VAL A 560 -12.53 9.59 13.02
CA VAL A 560 -13.46 9.40 14.15
C VAL A 560 -12.89 9.87 15.49
N MET A 561 -11.62 10.22 15.56
CA MET A 561 -10.97 10.74 16.76
C MET A 561 -11.25 12.23 16.94
N ILE A 562 -11.13 13.00 15.85
CA ILE A 562 -11.36 14.46 15.87
C ILE A 562 -12.68 14.87 15.23
N ASP A 563 -13.50 13.88 14.84
CA ASP A 563 -14.80 14.08 14.16
C ASP A 563 -14.72 14.94 12.89
N ALA A 564 -13.76 14.62 12.01
CA ALA A 564 -13.61 15.28 10.71
C ALA A 564 -14.08 14.37 9.56
N PRO A 565 -14.74 14.91 8.49
CA PRO A 565 -15.14 16.31 8.33
C PRO A 565 -16.28 16.72 9.27
N SER A 566 -16.32 17.99 9.61
CA SER A 566 -17.33 18.59 10.49
C SER A 566 -17.89 19.89 9.90
N PRO A 567 -19.08 20.33 10.31
CA PRO A 567 -19.62 21.63 9.91
C PRO A 567 -18.71 22.78 10.36
N ILE A 568 -18.70 23.85 9.58
CA ILE A 568 -18.07 25.12 9.96
C ILE A 568 -19.16 26.15 10.33
N SER A 569 -18.79 27.22 11.04
CA SER A 569 -19.73 28.23 11.47
C SER A 569 -20.31 29.04 10.30
N GLN A 570 -21.50 29.62 10.49
CA GLN A 570 -22.11 30.49 9.48
C GLN A 570 -21.22 31.71 9.19
N GLU A 571 -20.57 32.25 10.22
CA GLU A 571 -19.63 33.37 10.07
C GLU A 571 -18.45 33.02 9.13
N GLN A 572 -17.89 31.81 9.26
CA GLN A 572 -16.84 31.34 8.33
C GLN A 572 -17.38 31.14 6.91
N LEU A 573 -18.61 30.62 6.76
CA LEU A 573 -19.24 30.50 5.44
C LEU A 573 -19.44 31.87 4.78
N ASP A 574 -19.92 32.84 5.55
CA ASP A 574 -20.15 34.21 5.08
C ASP A 574 -18.84 34.90 4.66
N GLU A 575 -17.77 34.74 5.46
CA GLU A 575 -16.42 35.24 5.13
C GLU A 575 -15.85 34.60 3.85
N LEU A 576 -16.25 33.37 3.53
CA LEU A 576 -15.82 32.63 2.35
C LEU A 576 -16.78 32.80 1.15
N TYR A 577 -17.87 33.57 1.31
CA TYR A 577 -18.92 33.74 0.31
C TYR A 577 -19.58 32.40 -0.12
N LEU A 578 -19.73 31.44 0.81
CA LEU A 578 -20.25 30.11 0.54
C LEU A 578 -21.62 29.89 1.15
N LYS A 579 -22.41 29.04 0.50
CA LYS A 579 -23.68 28.49 1.03
C LYS A 579 -23.66 26.97 0.93
N VAL A 580 -24.09 26.30 2.00
CA VAL A 580 -24.34 24.87 1.98
C VAL A 580 -25.79 24.63 1.57
N ASN A 581 -25.99 23.93 0.46
CA ASN A 581 -27.32 23.47 0.01
C ASN A 581 -27.41 21.98 0.38
N LEU A 582 -28.23 21.65 1.39
CA LEU A 582 -28.50 20.29 1.86
C LEU A 582 -29.72 19.70 1.15
#